data_db3fda1e39b8299def358d10f318d8bc
#
_entry.id   db3fda1e39b8299def358d10f318d8bc
#
_cell.length_a   1.000
_cell.length_b   1.000
_cell.length_c   1.000
_cell.angle_alpha   90.00
_cell.angle_beta   90.00
_cell.angle_gamma   90.00
#
_symmetry.space_group_name_H-M   'P 1'
#
loop_
_entity.id
_entity.type
_entity.pdbx_description
1 polymer ?
#
loop_
_entity_poly.entity_id
_entity_poly.type
_entity_poly.pdbx_seq_one_letter_code
_entity_poly.pdbx_strand_id
1 'polypeptide(L)'
;MAASGRRVGAETSKTRDTLLDCVEQMMLEDGYASVTYRALATKAGVTPSLVQYYFPTLDDIFVAAISRYSQRNLAYLNKILGKRSDDPLRALWEYNWDEATGVLMTEFMALGNHRKSIQTEIASVTESARKVQLDALTARFGEDARPVGDLSLPALQLLISSLPKFLNLEKGIGVQTAHGELTKAFEDQLDAVEPRTTPTKRSSAARRRTKKTAD
;
A
#
# COMPACT_ATOMS: atom_id res chain seq x y z
N MET A 1 39.72 -3.33 -18.53
CA MET A 1 39.44 -3.99 -17.24
C MET A 1 38.29 -3.29 -16.47
N ALA A 2 37.15 -3.00 -17.12
CA ALA A 2 36.04 -2.27 -16.51
C ALA A 2 34.71 -3.06 -16.39
N ALA A 3 34.71 -4.33 -16.79
CA ALA A 3 33.46 -5.13 -16.82
C ALA A 3 33.17 -5.95 -15.54
N SER A 4 34.18 -6.16 -14.68
CA SER A 4 34.05 -7.00 -13.47
C SER A 4 33.30 -6.30 -12.33
N GLY A 5 33.57 -5.02 -12.09
CA GLY A 5 32.95 -4.27 -10.97
C GLY A 5 31.44 -4.03 -11.16
N ARG A 6 30.98 -3.91 -12.41
CA ARG A 6 29.56 -3.69 -12.74
C ARG A 6 28.71 -4.96 -12.55
N ARG A 7 29.28 -6.15 -12.80
CA ARG A 7 28.61 -7.43 -12.57
C ARG A 7 28.50 -7.77 -11.09
N VAL A 8 29.56 -7.56 -10.31
CA VAL A 8 29.55 -7.80 -8.86
C VAL A 8 28.53 -6.91 -8.17
N GLY A 9 28.45 -5.62 -8.49
CA GLY A 9 27.45 -4.71 -7.92
C GLY A 9 26.00 -5.09 -8.27
N ALA A 10 25.75 -5.56 -9.50
CA ALA A 10 24.42 -5.99 -9.94
C ALA A 10 23.98 -7.30 -9.29
N GLU A 11 24.88 -8.28 -9.13
CA GLU A 11 24.60 -9.54 -8.42
C GLU A 11 24.36 -9.30 -6.93
N THR A 12 25.13 -8.41 -6.30
CA THR A 12 24.96 -7.99 -4.91
C THR A 12 23.59 -7.34 -4.71
N SER A 13 23.18 -6.45 -5.59
CA SER A 13 21.84 -5.82 -5.56
C SER A 13 20.74 -6.87 -5.72
N LYS A 14 20.85 -7.78 -6.69
CA LYS A 14 19.86 -8.82 -6.94
C LYS A 14 19.69 -9.79 -5.74
N THR A 15 20.78 -10.21 -5.13
CA THR A 15 20.73 -11.08 -3.94
C THR A 15 20.05 -10.36 -2.78
N ARG A 16 20.40 -9.09 -2.54
CA ARG A 16 19.77 -8.28 -1.51
C ARG A 16 18.26 -8.14 -1.73
N ASP A 17 17.85 -7.90 -2.97
CA ASP A 17 16.43 -7.79 -3.32
C ASP A 17 15.70 -9.13 -3.12
N THR A 18 16.29 -10.25 -3.50
CA THR A 18 15.74 -11.59 -3.24
C THR A 18 15.56 -11.85 -1.74
N LEU A 19 16.54 -11.45 -0.91
CA LEU A 19 16.41 -11.57 0.53
C LEU A 19 15.23 -10.77 1.07
N LEU A 20 15.05 -9.55 0.61
CA LEU A 20 13.92 -8.71 1.01
C LEU A 20 12.56 -9.25 0.52
N ASP A 21 12.50 -9.86 -0.67
CA ASP A 21 11.31 -10.55 -1.15
C ASP A 21 10.93 -11.72 -0.23
N CYS A 22 11.94 -12.52 0.17
CA CYS A 22 11.72 -13.60 1.14
C CYS A 22 11.25 -13.09 2.50
N VAL A 23 11.79 -11.96 2.98
CA VAL A 23 11.34 -11.34 4.25
C VAL A 23 9.88 -10.95 4.18
N GLU A 24 9.47 -10.22 3.14
CA GLU A 24 8.08 -9.79 2.97
C GLU A 24 7.14 -11.01 2.89
N GLN A 25 7.53 -12.04 2.15
CA GLN A 25 6.75 -13.28 2.05
C GLN A 25 6.63 -13.99 3.41
N MET A 26 7.73 -14.13 4.16
CA MET A 26 7.72 -14.74 5.50
C MET A 26 6.81 -13.97 6.47
N MET A 27 6.87 -12.65 6.42
CA MET A 27 6.02 -11.80 7.27
C MET A 27 4.54 -11.95 6.93
N LEU A 28 4.19 -12.10 5.65
CA LEU A 28 2.80 -12.31 5.22
C LEU A 28 2.27 -13.71 5.56
N GLU A 29 3.12 -14.73 5.46
CA GLU A 29 2.73 -16.14 5.69
C GLU A 29 2.71 -16.51 7.18
N ASP A 30 3.74 -16.12 7.93
CA ASP A 30 4.04 -16.62 9.28
C ASP A 30 4.26 -15.52 10.32
N GLY A 31 4.10 -14.24 9.93
CA GLY A 31 4.33 -13.08 10.78
C GLY A 31 5.83 -12.73 10.96
N TYR A 32 6.09 -11.56 11.53
CA TYR A 32 7.45 -11.04 11.69
C TYR A 32 8.36 -11.92 12.54
N ALA A 33 7.79 -12.67 13.50
CA ALA A 33 8.56 -13.54 14.40
C ALA A 33 9.23 -14.71 13.68
N SER A 34 8.77 -15.09 12.50
CA SER A 34 9.36 -16.14 11.66
C SER A 34 10.70 -15.72 11.05
N VAL A 35 10.96 -14.42 10.92
CA VAL A 35 12.15 -13.88 10.26
C VAL A 35 13.36 -14.01 11.18
N THR A 36 14.19 -14.98 10.87
CA THR A 36 15.51 -15.21 11.50
C THR A 36 16.58 -15.39 10.43
N TYR A 37 17.85 -15.18 10.75
CA TYR A 37 18.93 -15.40 9.78
C TYR A 37 18.90 -16.79 9.15
N ARG A 38 18.64 -17.83 9.96
CA ARG A 38 18.61 -19.22 9.49
C ARG A 38 17.40 -19.47 8.59
N ALA A 39 16.21 -19.05 9.01
CA ALA A 39 14.99 -19.25 8.25
C ALA A 39 15.04 -18.48 6.92
N LEU A 40 15.48 -17.22 6.95
CA LEU A 40 15.65 -16.40 5.76
C LEU A 40 16.68 -16.99 4.79
N ALA A 41 17.81 -17.44 5.29
CA ALA A 41 18.84 -18.10 4.48
C ALA A 41 18.30 -19.37 3.80
N THR A 42 17.55 -20.19 4.53
CA THR A 42 16.90 -21.39 3.99
C THR A 42 15.91 -21.04 2.90
N LYS A 43 15.01 -20.06 3.15
CA LYS A 43 13.98 -19.62 2.17
C LYS A 43 14.60 -19.04 0.90
N ALA A 44 15.69 -18.29 1.05
CA ALA A 44 16.40 -17.66 -0.09
C ALA A 44 17.41 -18.58 -0.79
N GLY A 45 17.67 -19.79 -0.29
CA GLY A 45 18.65 -20.71 -0.85
C GLY A 45 20.10 -20.24 -0.71
N VAL A 46 20.43 -19.53 0.36
CA VAL A 46 21.76 -18.99 0.65
C VAL A 46 22.27 -19.42 2.01
N THR A 47 23.51 -19.03 2.36
CA THR A 47 24.06 -19.30 3.71
C THR A 47 23.66 -18.19 4.70
N PRO A 48 23.51 -18.49 5.99
CA PRO A 48 23.25 -17.46 7.01
C PRO A 48 24.33 -16.37 7.08
N SER A 49 25.58 -16.71 6.81
CA SER A 49 26.68 -15.75 6.74
C SER A 49 26.53 -14.75 5.60
N LEU A 50 25.95 -15.18 4.47
CA LEU A 50 25.65 -14.26 3.36
C LEU A 50 24.52 -13.29 3.73
N VAL A 51 23.49 -13.75 4.44
CA VAL A 51 22.44 -12.85 4.96
C VAL A 51 23.05 -11.82 5.91
N GLN A 52 23.90 -12.24 6.86
CA GLN A 52 24.58 -11.33 7.80
C GLN A 52 25.53 -10.34 7.10
N TYR A 53 26.13 -10.74 5.97
CA TYR A 53 26.94 -9.84 5.15
C TYR A 53 26.12 -8.66 4.60
N TYR A 54 24.88 -8.92 4.14
CA TYR A 54 23.99 -7.86 3.64
C TYR A 54 23.30 -7.07 4.74
N PHE A 55 23.01 -7.73 5.86
CA PHE A 55 22.26 -7.17 6.98
C PHE A 55 22.93 -7.59 8.29
N PRO A 56 23.81 -6.75 8.85
CA PRO A 56 24.53 -7.05 10.08
C PRO A 56 23.63 -7.38 11.26
N THR A 57 22.45 -6.74 11.36
CA THR A 57 21.44 -6.99 12.40
C THR A 57 20.09 -7.38 11.79
N LEU A 58 19.24 -8.03 12.59
CA LEU A 58 17.84 -8.29 12.18
C LEU A 58 17.06 -6.97 11.96
N ASP A 59 17.38 -5.95 12.73
CA ASP A 59 16.77 -4.63 12.57
C ASP A 59 17.10 -4.03 11.19
N ASP A 60 18.32 -4.22 10.69
CA ASP A 60 18.71 -3.77 9.34
C ASP A 60 17.88 -4.44 8.25
N ILE A 61 17.52 -5.73 8.45
CA ILE A 61 16.61 -6.44 7.54
C ILE A 61 15.24 -5.78 7.52
N PHE A 62 14.66 -5.54 8.69
CA PHE A 62 13.32 -4.98 8.81
C PHE A 62 13.28 -3.53 8.33
N VAL A 63 14.24 -2.70 8.70
CA VAL A 63 14.35 -1.31 8.22
C VAL A 63 14.45 -1.28 6.69
N ALA A 64 15.27 -2.14 6.09
CA ALA A 64 15.39 -2.24 4.65
C ALA A 64 14.10 -2.72 3.96
N ALA A 65 13.38 -3.69 4.56
CA ALA A 65 12.10 -4.17 4.05
C ALA A 65 11.03 -3.08 4.13
N ILE A 66 10.92 -2.36 5.25
CA ILE A 66 9.99 -1.24 5.44
C ILE A 66 10.26 -0.13 4.42
N SER A 67 11.52 0.27 4.28
CA SER A 67 11.92 1.33 3.34
C SER A 67 11.58 0.95 1.89
N ARG A 68 11.91 -0.28 1.46
CA ARG A 68 11.58 -0.78 0.12
C ARG A 68 10.06 -0.85 -0.13
N TYR A 69 9.33 -1.40 0.82
CA TYR A 69 7.86 -1.46 0.79
C TYR A 69 7.26 -0.04 0.67
N SER A 70 7.73 0.88 1.50
CA SER A 70 7.26 2.27 1.49
C SER A 70 7.52 2.96 0.14
N GLN A 71 8.72 2.79 -0.44
CA GLN A 71 9.05 3.37 -1.75
C GLN A 71 8.11 2.87 -2.85
N ARG A 72 7.80 1.56 -2.88
CA ARG A 72 6.85 0.99 -3.85
C ARG A 72 5.44 1.54 -3.63
N ASN A 73 5.00 1.62 -2.38
CA ASN A 73 3.68 2.14 -2.05
C ASN A 73 3.53 3.62 -2.37
N LEU A 74 4.53 4.44 -2.07
CA LEU A 74 4.52 5.86 -2.43
C LEU A 74 4.48 6.06 -3.95
N ALA A 75 5.24 5.29 -4.70
CA ALA A 75 5.21 5.34 -6.16
C ALA A 75 3.82 4.95 -6.71
N TYR A 76 3.21 3.90 -6.15
CA TYR A 76 1.87 3.45 -6.54
C TYR A 76 0.79 4.48 -6.15
N LEU A 77 0.85 5.02 -4.94
CA LEU A 77 -0.06 6.05 -4.44
C LEU A 77 -0.01 7.32 -5.29
N ASN A 78 1.18 7.83 -5.61
CA ASN A 78 1.36 8.97 -6.51
C ASN A 78 0.77 8.69 -7.90
N LYS A 79 0.96 7.48 -8.42
CA LYS A 79 0.40 7.08 -9.73
C LYS A 79 -1.14 7.05 -9.72
N ILE A 80 -1.74 6.52 -8.64
CA ILE A 80 -3.21 6.48 -8.51
C ILE A 80 -3.76 7.90 -8.40
N LEU A 81 -3.26 8.68 -7.45
CA LEU A 81 -3.73 10.04 -7.19
C LEU A 81 -3.52 10.97 -8.40
N GLY A 82 -2.40 10.81 -9.12
CA GLY A 82 -2.18 11.56 -10.36
C GLY A 82 -3.14 11.21 -11.50
N LYS A 83 -3.72 9.99 -11.51
CA LYS A 83 -4.73 9.58 -12.49
C LYS A 83 -6.16 9.90 -12.08
N ARG A 84 -6.40 10.07 -10.79
CA ARG A 84 -7.71 10.27 -10.16
C ARG A 84 -7.73 11.55 -9.34
N SER A 85 -7.23 12.64 -9.93
CA SER A 85 -7.21 13.96 -9.30
C SER A 85 -8.62 14.53 -9.04
N ASP A 86 -9.62 14.05 -9.79
CA ASP A 86 -11.01 14.51 -9.66
C ASP A 86 -11.79 13.77 -8.55
N ASP A 87 -11.33 12.58 -8.16
CA ASP A 87 -11.95 11.73 -7.12
C ASP A 87 -10.93 11.11 -6.14
N PRO A 88 -10.07 11.92 -5.49
CA PRO A 88 -8.98 11.43 -4.64
C PRO A 88 -9.47 10.73 -3.36
N LEU A 89 -10.61 11.12 -2.78
CA LEU A 89 -11.18 10.43 -1.60
C LEU A 89 -11.52 8.99 -1.93
N ARG A 90 -12.20 8.78 -3.05
CA ARG A 90 -12.55 7.43 -3.51
C ARG A 90 -11.31 6.63 -3.89
N ALA A 91 -10.34 7.25 -4.57
CA ALA A 91 -9.08 6.61 -4.90
C ALA A 91 -8.34 6.12 -3.65
N LEU A 92 -8.31 6.94 -2.58
CA LEU A 92 -7.71 6.59 -1.30
C LEU A 92 -8.51 5.51 -0.56
N TRP A 93 -9.83 5.56 -0.60
CA TRP A 93 -10.69 4.54 -0.02
C TRP A 93 -10.42 3.17 -0.63
N GLU A 94 -10.48 3.06 -1.95
CA GLU A 94 -10.21 1.83 -2.71
C GLU A 94 -8.77 1.32 -2.47
N TYR A 95 -7.79 2.23 -2.47
CA TYR A 95 -6.39 1.89 -2.19
C TYR A 95 -6.20 1.25 -0.80
N ASN A 96 -6.91 1.75 0.22
CA ASN A 96 -6.74 1.25 1.59
C ASN A 96 -7.48 -0.07 1.86
N TRP A 97 -8.37 -0.51 0.95
CA TRP A 97 -8.98 -1.82 0.98
C TRP A 97 -8.10 -2.93 0.40
N ASP A 98 -6.97 -2.60 -0.21
CA ASP A 98 -6.01 -3.60 -0.68
C ASP A 98 -5.41 -4.36 0.52
N GLU A 99 -5.86 -5.62 0.68
CA GLU A 99 -5.56 -6.46 1.84
C GLU A 99 -4.06 -6.71 2.03
N ALA A 100 -3.32 -6.98 0.94
CA ALA A 100 -1.90 -7.30 1.01
C ALA A 100 -1.08 -6.14 1.58
N THR A 101 -1.45 -4.91 1.20
CA THR A 101 -0.84 -3.67 1.71
C THR A 101 -1.11 -3.49 3.21
N GLY A 102 -2.32 -3.83 3.67
CA GLY A 102 -2.73 -3.68 5.07
C GLY A 102 -2.02 -4.65 6.01
N VAL A 103 -1.95 -5.93 5.66
CA VAL A 103 -1.36 -6.99 6.51
C VAL A 103 0.12 -6.71 6.80
N LEU A 104 0.92 -6.46 5.75
CA LEU A 104 2.36 -6.22 5.93
C LEU A 104 2.64 -4.96 6.77
N MET A 105 1.87 -3.88 6.60
CA MET A 105 2.00 -2.69 7.43
C MET A 105 1.63 -2.98 8.89
N THR A 106 0.63 -3.81 9.14
CA THR A 106 0.24 -4.21 10.50
C THR A 106 1.35 -5.01 11.19
N GLU A 107 1.99 -5.95 10.48
CA GLU A 107 3.14 -6.69 10.97
C GLU A 107 4.31 -5.75 11.30
N PHE A 108 4.60 -4.77 10.45
CA PHE A 108 5.62 -3.76 10.73
C PHE A 108 5.28 -2.91 11.96
N MET A 109 4.02 -2.49 12.12
CA MET A 109 3.58 -1.72 13.28
C MET A 109 3.70 -2.55 14.57
N ALA A 110 3.30 -3.83 14.54
CA ALA A 110 3.46 -4.73 15.67
C ALA A 110 4.93 -4.87 16.08
N LEU A 111 5.82 -5.05 15.11
CA LEU A 111 7.26 -5.11 15.33
C LEU A 111 7.81 -3.80 15.91
N GLY A 112 7.36 -2.65 15.38
CA GLY A 112 7.77 -1.32 15.83
C GLY A 112 7.41 -1.02 17.28
N ASN A 113 6.34 -1.61 17.83
CA ASN A 113 5.97 -1.46 19.22
C ASN A 113 7.04 -2.00 20.20
N HIS A 114 7.92 -2.88 19.72
CA HIS A 114 8.93 -3.54 20.54
C HIS A 114 10.37 -3.12 20.19
N ARG A 115 10.59 -2.41 19.07
CA ARG A 115 11.92 -2.06 18.55
C ARG A 115 12.01 -0.60 18.12
N LYS A 116 12.78 0.20 18.87
CA LYS A 116 12.86 1.65 18.70
C LYS A 116 13.39 2.08 17.33
N SER A 117 14.39 1.38 16.77
CA SER A 117 14.94 1.63 15.44
C SER A 117 13.87 1.49 14.35
N ILE A 118 13.06 0.44 14.45
CA ILE A 118 11.98 0.13 13.53
C ILE A 118 10.81 1.10 13.71
N GLN A 119 10.48 1.48 14.93
CA GLN A 119 9.46 2.49 15.24
C GLN A 119 9.73 3.81 14.53
N THR A 120 10.98 4.28 14.55
CA THR A 120 11.37 5.53 13.89
C THR A 120 11.18 5.46 12.38
N GLU A 121 11.58 4.35 11.76
CA GLU A 121 11.39 4.15 10.31
C GLU A 121 9.91 4.11 9.94
N ILE A 122 9.09 3.34 10.69
CA ILE A 122 7.65 3.26 10.44
C ILE A 122 6.97 4.62 10.56
N ALA A 123 7.33 5.41 11.59
CA ALA A 123 6.80 6.76 11.74
C ALA A 123 7.13 7.62 10.53
N SER A 124 8.40 7.63 10.10
CA SER A 124 8.87 8.40 8.95
C SER A 124 8.14 8.04 7.65
N VAL A 125 8.03 6.74 7.34
CA VAL A 125 7.37 6.30 6.09
C VAL A 125 5.85 6.53 6.14
N THR A 126 5.23 6.40 7.32
CA THR A 126 3.80 6.66 7.51
C THR A 126 3.48 8.14 7.29
N GLU A 127 4.25 9.04 7.91
CA GLU A 127 4.07 10.50 7.73
C GLU A 127 4.32 10.92 6.28
N SER A 128 5.29 10.32 5.59
CA SER A 128 5.53 10.57 4.17
C SER A 128 4.32 10.17 3.30
N ALA A 129 3.70 9.03 3.58
CA ALA A 129 2.50 8.59 2.87
C ALA A 129 1.30 9.51 3.17
N ARG A 130 1.11 9.91 4.43
CA ARG A 130 0.06 10.86 4.84
C ARG A 130 0.20 12.20 4.14
N LYS A 131 1.43 12.70 4.03
CA LYS A 131 1.70 13.95 3.33
C LYS A 131 1.24 13.88 1.87
N VAL A 132 1.60 12.84 1.13
CA VAL A 132 1.19 12.65 -0.27
C VAL A 132 -0.34 12.60 -0.40
N GLN A 133 -1.01 11.90 0.51
CA GLN A 133 -2.47 11.79 0.53
C GLN A 133 -3.12 13.15 0.82
N LEU A 134 -2.62 13.86 1.84
CA LEU A 134 -3.14 15.16 2.23
C LEU A 134 -2.91 16.23 1.15
N ASP A 135 -1.74 16.23 0.51
CA ASP A 135 -1.43 17.14 -0.59
C ASP A 135 -2.45 16.96 -1.74
N ALA A 136 -2.81 15.71 -2.08
CA ALA A 136 -3.83 15.45 -3.11
C ALA A 136 -5.24 15.90 -2.70
N LEU A 137 -5.63 15.68 -1.45
CA LEU A 137 -6.92 16.15 -0.93
C LEU A 137 -6.99 17.67 -0.89
N THR A 138 -5.92 18.33 -0.44
CA THR A 138 -5.82 19.79 -0.39
C THR A 138 -5.88 20.39 -1.79
N ALA A 139 -5.20 19.79 -2.76
CA ALA A 139 -5.24 20.23 -4.15
C ALA A 139 -6.66 20.16 -4.75
N ARG A 140 -7.46 19.15 -4.35
CA ARG A 140 -8.83 18.96 -4.85
C ARG A 140 -9.86 19.83 -4.17
N PHE A 141 -9.78 19.97 -2.84
CA PHE A 141 -10.83 20.56 -2.02
C PHE A 141 -10.48 21.94 -1.42
N GLY A 142 -9.21 22.29 -1.33
CA GLY A 142 -8.71 23.44 -0.57
C GLY A 142 -8.40 23.10 0.88
N GLU A 143 -7.51 23.86 1.52
CA GLU A 143 -6.91 23.57 2.84
C GLU A 143 -7.96 23.47 3.97
N ASP A 144 -8.93 24.39 4.00
CA ASP A 144 -9.96 24.50 5.06
C ASP A 144 -11.23 23.68 4.77
N ALA A 145 -11.23 22.87 3.70
CA ALA A 145 -12.40 22.11 3.30
C ALA A 145 -12.81 21.04 4.31
N ARG A 146 -14.11 20.79 4.40
CA ARG A 146 -14.74 19.74 5.20
C ARG A 146 -15.74 18.96 4.34
N PRO A 147 -15.24 18.14 3.40
CA PRO A 147 -16.11 17.52 2.39
C PRO A 147 -17.04 16.43 2.96
N VAL A 148 -16.70 15.84 4.11
CA VAL A 148 -17.50 14.82 4.78
C VAL A 148 -17.78 15.25 6.21
N GLY A 149 -19.02 15.65 6.49
CA GLY A 149 -19.42 16.18 7.80
C GLY A 149 -18.52 17.35 8.24
N ASP A 150 -18.18 17.40 9.51
CA ASP A 150 -17.29 18.43 10.08
C ASP A 150 -15.82 18.01 10.13
N LEU A 151 -15.44 16.93 9.44
CA LEU A 151 -14.07 16.43 9.45
C LEU A 151 -13.14 17.32 8.62
N SER A 152 -12.05 17.78 9.23
CA SER A 152 -10.95 18.40 8.48
C SER A 152 -10.30 17.39 7.54
N LEU A 153 -9.60 17.87 6.50
CA LEU A 153 -8.90 16.97 5.55
C LEU A 153 -7.91 16.02 6.25
N PRO A 154 -7.10 16.44 7.24
CA PRO A 154 -6.25 15.51 7.98
C PRO A 154 -7.03 14.44 8.75
N ALA A 155 -8.16 14.81 9.40
CA ALA A 155 -9.02 13.87 10.12
C ALA A 155 -9.68 12.87 9.17
N LEU A 156 -10.20 13.35 8.04
CA LEU A 156 -10.80 12.52 7.00
C LEU A 156 -9.77 11.57 6.37
N GLN A 157 -8.58 12.06 6.06
CA GLN A 157 -7.48 11.25 5.55
C GLN A 157 -7.12 10.13 6.54
N LEU A 158 -7.03 10.43 7.84
CA LEU A 158 -6.75 9.43 8.86
C LEU A 158 -7.86 8.36 8.91
N LEU A 159 -9.12 8.76 8.86
CA LEU A 159 -10.27 7.85 8.85
C LEU A 159 -10.23 6.92 7.63
N ILE A 160 -10.05 7.47 6.42
CA ILE A 160 -9.98 6.70 5.17
C ILE A 160 -8.82 5.71 5.19
N SER A 161 -7.68 6.09 5.77
CA SER A 161 -6.49 5.23 5.78
C SER A 161 -6.49 4.18 6.91
N SER A 162 -7.26 4.37 7.98
CA SER A 162 -7.27 3.47 9.13
C SER A 162 -8.47 2.52 9.13
N LEU A 163 -9.65 2.98 8.74
CA LEU A 163 -10.87 2.19 8.82
C LEU A 163 -10.82 0.88 8.04
N PRO A 164 -10.47 0.84 6.75
CA PRO A 164 -10.36 -0.42 6.01
C PRO A 164 -9.35 -1.39 6.62
N LYS A 165 -8.22 -0.88 7.11
CA LYS A 165 -7.18 -1.71 7.73
C LYS A 165 -7.67 -2.37 9.01
N PHE A 166 -8.39 -1.61 9.85
CA PHE A 166 -8.96 -2.13 11.09
C PHE A 166 -10.03 -3.18 10.80
N LEU A 167 -10.95 -2.92 9.86
CA LEU A 167 -11.98 -3.88 9.47
C LEU A 167 -11.40 -5.17 8.88
N ASN A 168 -10.34 -5.07 8.08
CA ASN A 168 -9.63 -6.25 7.56
C ASN A 168 -8.94 -7.04 8.68
N LEU A 169 -8.36 -6.37 9.68
CA LEU A 169 -7.75 -7.01 10.84
C LEU A 169 -8.79 -7.80 11.65
N GLU A 170 -9.95 -7.20 11.95
CA GLU A 170 -11.04 -7.88 12.66
C GLU A 170 -11.59 -9.06 11.85
N LYS A 171 -11.77 -8.88 10.53
CA LYS A 171 -12.21 -9.96 9.61
C LYS A 171 -11.23 -11.14 9.65
N GLY A 172 -9.92 -10.88 9.73
CA GLY A 172 -8.88 -11.92 9.83
C GLY A 172 -9.01 -12.80 11.09
N ILE A 173 -9.58 -12.27 12.17
CA ILE A 173 -9.85 -13.02 13.42
C ILE A 173 -11.30 -13.45 13.56
N GLY A 174 -12.12 -13.31 12.50
CA GLY A 174 -13.53 -13.77 12.47
C GLY A 174 -14.55 -12.78 13.03
N VAL A 175 -14.17 -11.52 13.29
CA VAL A 175 -15.08 -10.46 13.77
C VAL A 175 -15.58 -9.64 12.60
N GLN A 176 -16.91 -9.53 12.44
CA GLN A 176 -17.53 -8.82 11.31
C GLN A 176 -18.79 -8.01 11.69
N THR A 177 -19.07 -7.86 12.98
CA THR A 177 -20.26 -7.14 13.46
C THR A 177 -20.22 -5.68 12.97
N ALA A 178 -21.29 -5.24 12.32
CA ALA A 178 -21.48 -3.89 11.77
C ALA A 178 -20.52 -3.46 10.65
N HIS A 179 -19.59 -4.33 10.18
CA HIS A 179 -18.64 -3.95 9.11
C HIS A 179 -19.36 -3.49 7.84
N GLY A 180 -20.35 -4.25 7.36
CA GLY A 180 -21.10 -3.90 6.15
C GLY A 180 -21.92 -2.61 6.30
N GLU A 181 -22.50 -2.39 7.47
CA GLU A 181 -23.28 -1.18 7.78
C GLU A 181 -22.37 0.06 7.78
N LEU A 182 -21.22 -0.02 8.48
CA LEU A 182 -20.25 1.07 8.55
C LEU A 182 -19.64 1.39 7.18
N THR A 183 -19.22 0.34 6.45
CA THR A 183 -18.67 0.49 5.09
C THR A 183 -19.66 1.17 4.17
N LYS A 184 -20.92 0.71 4.17
CA LYS A 184 -21.97 1.30 3.35
C LYS A 184 -22.23 2.75 3.73
N ALA A 185 -22.38 3.06 5.01
CA ALA A 185 -22.63 4.43 5.47
C ALA A 185 -21.49 5.38 5.03
N PHE A 186 -20.25 4.92 5.09
CA PHE A 186 -19.11 5.73 4.65
C PHE A 186 -19.06 5.87 3.12
N GLU A 187 -19.34 4.82 2.36
CA GLU A 187 -19.42 4.89 0.89
C GLU A 187 -20.55 5.81 0.42
N ASP A 188 -21.70 5.81 1.10
CA ASP A 188 -22.81 6.73 0.79
C ASP A 188 -22.35 8.21 0.97
N GLN A 189 -21.49 8.50 1.97
CA GLN A 189 -20.91 9.84 2.13
C GLN A 189 -19.89 10.17 1.02
N LEU A 190 -19.06 9.20 0.63
CA LEU A 190 -18.14 9.39 -0.49
C LEU A 190 -18.90 9.62 -1.81
N ASP A 191 -20.00 8.90 -2.05
CA ASP A 191 -20.84 9.06 -3.25
C ASP A 191 -21.51 10.46 -3.30
N ALA A 192 -21.79 11.07 -2.15
CA ALA A 192 -22.32 12.43 -2.08
C ALA A 192 -21.27 13.49 -2.46
N VAL A 193 -19.99 13.25 -2.16
CA VAL A 193 -18.88 14.18 -2.41
C VAL A 193 -18.23 13.94 -3.77
N GLU A 194 -17.99 12.68 -4.10
CA GLU A 194 -17.36 12.20 -5.34
C GLU A 194 -18.28 11.14 -5.98
N PRO A 195 -19.30 11.55 -6.73
CA PRO A 195 -20.22 10.60 -7.37
C PRO A 195 -19.50 9.63 -8.28
N ARG A 196 -19.86 8.34 -8.23
CA ARG A 196 -19.31 7.34 -9.16
C ARG A 196 -19.71 7.74 -10.59
N THR A 197 -18.71 8.06 -11.42
CA THR A 197 -18.96 8.25 -12.84
C THR A 197 -19.41 6.92 -13.43
N THR A 198 -20.73 6.79 -13.66
CA THR A 198 -21.26 5.63 -14.38
C THR A 198 -20.60 5.61 -15.75
N PRO A 199 -19.95 4.53 -16.20
CA PRO A 199 -19.41 4.49 -17.55
C PRO A 199 -20.57 4.73 -18.53
N THR A 200 -20.57 5.87 -19.18
CA THR A 200 -21.58 6.23 -20.20
C THR A 200 -21.59 5.09 -21.21
N LYS A 201 -22.66 4.29 -21.25
CA LYS A 201 -22.89 3.30 -22.31
C LYS A 201 -22.73 4.05 -23.63
N ARG A 202 -21.59 3.93 -24.29
CA ARG A 202 -21.42 4.40 -25.67
C ARG A 202 -22.54 3.76 -26.46
N SER A 203 -23.47 4.58 -26.85
CA SER A 203 -24.62 4.24 -27.68
C SER A 203 -24.19 3.32 -28.83
N SER A 204 -24.65 2.08 -28.82
CA SER A 204 -24.48 1.10 -29.91
C SER A 204 -25.31 1.43 -31.14
N ALA A 205 -25.62 2.71 -31.38
CA ALA A 205 -26.45 3.19 -32.47
C ALA A 205 -25.73 3.35 -33.85
N ALA A 206 -24.42 3.06 -33.91
CA ALA A 206 -23.65 3.28 -35.17
C ALA A 206 -23.41 2.00 -35.99
N ARG A 207 -24.07 0.87 -35.72
CA ARG A 207 -23.84 -0.39 -36.46
C ARG A 207 -25.05 -0.95 -37.21
N ARG A 208 -26.01 -0.12 -37.61
CA ARG A 208 -27.18 -0.55 -38.39
C ARG A 208 -27.40 0.21 -39.69
N ARG A 209 -26.33 0.63 -40.40
CA ARG A 209 -26.48 1.29 -41.70
C ARG A 209 -25.39 0.88 -42.70
N THR A 210 -25.18 -0.40 -42.93
CA THR A 210 -24.55 -0.88 -44.17
C THR A 210 -24.88 -2.37 -44.35
N LYS A 211 -26.13 -2.67 -44.70
CA LYS A 211 -26.49 -3.94 -45.34
C LYS A 211 -27.85 -3.79 -46.02
N LYS A 212 -27.89 -3.01 -47.11
CA LYS A 212 -28.96 -3.10 -48.13
C LYS A 212 -28.51 -2.33 -49.34
N THR A 213 -27.77 -2.97 -50.25
CA THR A 213 -27.77 -2.81 -51.70
C THR A 213 -26.74 -3.77 -52.25
N ALA A 214 -27.15 -4.93 -52.63
CA ALA A 214 -26.62 -5.78 -53.70
C ALA A 214 -27.70 -6.80 -54.00
N ASP A 215 -28.49 -6.46 -54.99
CA ASP A 215 -29.09 -7.26 -56.04
C ASP A 215 -29.20 -6.38 -57.26
#